data_82a5fa9ffd1b2bab79fffc0dec7c8526
#
_entry.id   82a5fa9ffd1b2bab79fffc0dec7c8526
#
_cell.length_a   1.000
_cell.length_b   1.000
_cell.length_c   1.000
_cell.angle_alpha   90.00
_cell.angle_beta   90.00
_cell.angle_gamma   90.00
#
_symmetry.space_group_name_H-M   'P 1'
#
loop_
_entity.id
_entity.type
_entity.pdbx_description
1 polymer ?
#
loop_
_entity_poly.entity_id
_entity_poly.type
_entity_poly.pdbx_seq_one_letter_code
_entity_poly.pdbx_strand_id
1 'polypeptide(L)'
;MKILVLTLSFGSGHVRAAQAVADELSTQMPGSNVLVVDALEECRLLFRACYEWPYWLMLRHAPGLWDRFSTVRVNHKHEGTAPPWAFRMGCPEVFSTIKTFNPDVIVAAEVAACEMAAIARRLGLTTAPILNVITDYEAEPIWVQPEVAGFAVPDESVRSELISWGAPASRISICGIPVDPAFDALHNPKATRLRFGISDNAPMVLLMGGGMGPTRMDQVIEQLSTSETSMHIVAVAGKDKRALRRLGRVKVKAPVSLRVLGWTDEVAALMQAAQILVTKPGGLTISEAALCSLPVVFFDPIPGAEFVNVKRMVDAGAAVITQSPIETARAITSLLKDEKSTDAMALRSQTMARPNARKEIAALALDLLAPVAAAKRRRTA
;
A
#
# COMPACT_ATOMS: atom_id res chain seq x y z
N MET A 1 15.16 19.85 13.23
CA MET A 1 15.24 19.29 11.87
C MET A 1 13.86 19.29 11.25
N LYS A 2 13.79 19.53 9.93
CA LYS A 2 12.55 19.60 9.17
C LYS A 2 12.53 18.45 8.17
N ILE A 3 11.59 17.55 8.31
CA ILE A 3 11.43 16.37 7.45
C ILE A 3 10.11 16.52 6.71
N LEU A 4 10.15 16.47 5.39
CA LEU A 4 8.95 16.51 4.56
C LEU A 4 8.66 15.12 4.02
N VAL A 5 7.49 14.58 4.31
CA VAL A 5 7.01 13.31 3.75
C VAL A 5 5.95 13.65 2.70
N LEU A 6 6.25 13.38 1.44
CA LEU A 6 5.34 13.60 0.32
C LEU A 6 4.69 12.29 -0.09
N THR A 7 3.41 12.33 -0.26
CA THR A 7 2.61 11.22 -0.78
C THR A 7 1.57 11.73 -1.76
N LEU A 8 0.81 10.82 -2.35
CA LEU A 8 -0.30 11.15 -3.23
C LEU A 8 -1.42 10.12 -3.00
N SER A 9 -2.63 10.59 -2.72
CA SER A 9 -3.79 9.72 -2.37
C SER A 9 -4.39 9.00 -3.58
N PHE A 10 -3.51 8.47 -4.42
CA PHE A 10 -3.87 7.57 -5.52
C PHE A 10 -4.09 6.15 -4.98
N GLY A 11 -5.06 6.03 -4.09
CA GLY A 11 -5.28 4.86 -3.23
C GLY A 11 -4.89 5.13 -1.77
N SER A 12 -5.39 4.31 -0.85
CA SER A 12 -5.12 4.50 0.58
C SER A 12 -3.75 3.97 1.02
N GLY A 13 -3.11 3.12 0.21
CA GLY A 13 -1.86 2.44 0.57
C GLY A 13 -0.69 3.40 0.73
N HIS A 14 -0.45 4.26 -0.26
CA HIS A 14 0.67 5.21 -0.25
C HIS A 14 0.58 6.20 0.93
N VAL A 15 -0.63 6.70 1.21
CA VAL A 15 -0.85 7.63 2.33
C VAL A 15 -0.58 6.95 3.67
N ARG A 16 -1.05 5.71 3.87
CA ARG A 16 -0.79 4.95 5.10
C ARG A 16 0.69 4.62 5.27
N ALA A 17 1.36 4.23 4.19
CA ALA A 17 2.79 3.97 4.19
C ALA A 17 3.59 5.24 4.53
N ALA A 18 3.24 6.38 3.94
CA ALA A 18 3.83 7.67 4.25
C ALA A 18 3.62 8.07 5.72
N GLN A 19 2.41 7.88 6.24
CA GLN A 19 2.11 8.16 7.65
C GLN A 19 2.92 7.26 8.58
N ALA A 20 3.02 5.95 8.30
CA ALA A 20 3.81 5.03 9.10
C ALA A 20 5.29 5.43 9.18
N VAL A 21 5.88 5.92 8.08
CA VAL A 21 7.25 6.45 8.07
C VAL A 21 7.35 7.75 8.86
N ALA A 22 6.36 8.65 8.73
CA ALA A 22 6.34 9.93 9.47
C ALA A 22 6.25 9.73 10.98
N ASP A 23 5.42 8.79 11.42
CA ASP A 23 5.26 8.43 12.84
C ASP A 23 6.56 7.84 13.40
N GLU A 24 7.22 6.96 12.65
CA GLU A 24 8.51 6.37 13.03
C GLU A 24 9.61 7.45 13.10
N LEU A 25 9.69 8.36 12.13
CA LEU A 25 10.63 9.48 12.14
C LEU A 25 10.41 10.40 13.35
N SER A 26 9.16 10.67 13.69
CA SER A 26 8.81 11.45 14.88
C SER A 26 9.22 10.75 16.17
N THR A 27 9.14 9.41 16.19
CA THR A 27 9.56 8.58 17.33
C THR A 27 11.08 8.52 17.45
N GLN A 28 11.79 8.31 16.35
CA GLN A 28 13.27 8.22 16.36
C GLN A 28 13.95 9.58 16.57
N MET A 29 13.28 10.68 16.22
CA MET A 29 13.78 12.03 16.38
C MET A 29 12.78 12.94 17.12
N PRO A 30 12.63 12.79 18.43
CA PRO A 30 11.80 13.69 19.22
C PRO A 30 12.24 15.16 19.06
N GLY A 31 11.28 16.05 18.77
CA GLY A 31 11.55 17.46 18.50
C GLY A 31 11.87 17.80 17.04
N SER A 32 11.89 16.83 16.13
CA SER A 32 11.86 17.11 14.69
C SER A 32 10.49 17.65 14.26
N ASN A 33 10.48 18.48 13.22
CA ASN A 33 9.25 18.93 12.57
C ASN A 33 9.00 18.04 11.34
N VAL A 34 8.18 17.01 11.49
CA VAL A 34 7.77 16.11 10.41
C VAL A 34 6.46 16.60 9.84
N LEU A 35 6.46 16.97 8.55
CA LEU A 35 5.28 17.41 7.81
C LEU A 35 4.91 16.37 6.77
N VAL A 36 3.70 15.82 6.85
CA VAL A 36 3.14 14.93 5.81
C VAL A 36 2.27 15.76 4.88
N VAL A 37 2.51 15.67 3.58
CA VAL A 37 1.75 16.37 2.55
C VAL A 37 1.22 15.37 1.54
N ASP A 38 -0.09 15.35 1.40
CA ASP A 38 -0.76 14.69 0.28
C ASP A 38 -0.77 15.65 -0.91
N ALA A 39 0.12 15.40 -1.86
CA ALA A 39 0.27 16.29 -3.01
C ALA A 39 -1.00 16.41 -3.86
N LEU A 40 -1.88 15.41 -3.85
CA LEU A 40 -3.13 15.45 -4.60
C LEU A 40 -4.15 16.42 -3.98
N GLU A 41 -4.17 16.54 -2.65
CA GLU A 41 -5.02 17.49 -1.94
C GLU A 41 -4.56 18.94 -2.15
N GLU A 42 -3.25 19.14 -2.35
CA GLU A 42 -2.62 20.43 -2.67
C GLU A 42 -2.73 20.81 -4.16
N CYS A 43 -3.25 19.93 -5.02
CA CYS A 43 -3.43 20.20 -6.43
C CYS A 43 -4.73 20.96 -6.73
N ARG A 44 -4.70 21.81 -7.75
CA ARG A 44 -5.89 22.48 -8.26
C ARG A 44 -6.92 21.47 -8.76
N LEU A 45 -8.19 21.75 -8.52
CA LEU A 45 -9.31 20.85 -8.87
C LEU A 45 -9.28 20.39 -10.34
N LEU A 46 -8.96 21.30 -11.25
CA LEU A 46 -8.88 20.96 -12.68
C LEU A 46 -7.75 19.96 -12.97
N PHE A 47 -6.56 20.18 -12.40
CA PHE A 47 -5.44 19.26 -12.56
C PHE A 47 -5.79 17.90 -11.95
N ARG A 48 -6.31 17.88 -10.74
CA ARG A 48 -6.77 16.67 -10.06
C ARG A 48 -7.77 15.91 -10.92
N ALA A 49 -8.78 16.57 -11.45
CA ALA A 49 -9.76 15.95 -12.33
C ALA A 49 -9.11 15.35 -13.60
N CYS A 50 -8.21 16.08 -14.25
CA CYS A 50 -7.51 15.61 -15.46
C CYS A 50 -6.51 14.48 -15.14
N TYR A 51 -5.98 14.42 -13.93
CA TYR A 51 -5.00 13.40 -13.51
C TYR A 51 -5.69 12.12 -13.04
N GLU A 52 -6.75 12.22 -12.21
CA GLU A 52 -7.45 11.08 -11.62
C GLU A 52 -8.51 10.47 -12.56
N TRP A 53 -9.34 11.29 -13.19
CA TRP A 53 -10.50 10.82 -13.95
C TRP A 53 -10.16 9.89 -15.10
N PRO A 54 -9.15 10.16 -15.95
CA PRO A 54 -8.80 9.26 -17.05
C PRO A 54 -8.40 7.86 -16.53
N TYR A 55 -7.66 7.81 -15.44
CA TYR A 55 -7.27 6.57 -14.78
C TYR A 55 -8.50 5.77 -14.33
N TRP A 56 -9.39 6.40 -13.53
CA TRP A 56 -10.60 5.75 -13.04
C TRP A 56 -11.56 5.35 -14.15
N LEU A 57 -11.68 6.17 -15.17
CA LEU A 57 -12.54 5.88 -16.33
C LEU A 57 -12.01 4.68 -17.11
N MET A 58 -10.70 4.61 -17.34
CA MET A 58 -10.07 3.46 -18.03
C MET A 58 -10.20 2.19 -17.21
N LEU A 59 -9.88 2.21 -15.92
CA LEU A 59 -10.02 1.03 -15.06
C LEU A 59 -11.46 0.50 -15.00
N ARG A 60 -12.44 1.41 -14.99
CA ARG A 60 -13.85 1.04 -14.84
C ARG A 60 -14.50 0.56 -16.13
N HIS A 61 -14.13 1.12 -17.27
CA HIS A 61 -14.84 0.92 -18.54
C HIS A 61 -13.99 0.30 -19.65
N ALA A 62 -12.67 0.38 -19.53
CA ALA A 62 -11.75 -0.12 -20.55
C ALA A 62 -10.43 -0.63 -19.95
N PRO A 63 -10.47 -1.64 -19.05
CA PRO A 63 -9.27 -2.13 -18.35
C PRO A 63 -8.16 -2.60 -19.28
N GLY A 64 -8.50 -3.21 -20.44
CA GLY A 64 -7.51 -3.60 -21.45
C GLY A 64 -6.80 -2.41 -22.13
N LEU A 65 -7.40 -1.21 -22.11
CA LEU A 65 -6.75 -0.01 -22.61
C LEU A 65 -5.72 0.50 -21.60
N TRP A 66 -6.03 0.39 -20.33
CA TRP A 66 -5.09 0.69 -19.25
C TRP A 66 -3.87 -0.22 -19.29
N ASP A 67 -4.07 -1.52 -19.44
CA ASP A 67 -3.00 -2.51 -19.56
C ASP A 67 -2.03 -2.19 -20.72
N ARG A 68 -2.58 -1.76 -21.84
CA ARG A 68 -1.80 -1.32 -23.00
C ARG A 68 -1.06 0.00 -22.73
N PHE A 69 -1.70 0.93 -22.02
CA PHE A 69 -1.10 2.22 -21.68
C PHE A 69 0.02 2.07 -20.63
N SER A 70 -0.17 1.25 -19.61
CA SER A 70 0.85 0.94 -18.60
C SER A 70 2.07 0.25 -19.22
N THR A 71 1.85 -0.70 -20.13
CA THR A 71 2.94 -1.36 -20.88
C THR A 71 3.74 -0.39 -21.73
N VAL A 72 3.07 0.55 -22.41
CA VAL A 72 3.75 1.60 -23.18
C VAL A 72 4.56 2.50 -22.24
N ARG A 73 4.01 2.88 -21.10
CA ARG A 73 4.65 3.73 -20.10
C ARG A 73 5.93 3.10 -19.50
N VAL A 74 5.89 1.80 -19.22
CA VAL A 74 7.07 1.06 -18.74
C VAL A 74 8.18 0.99 -19.82
N ASN A 75 7.80 0.93 -21.08
CA ASN A 75 8.75 0.85 -22.20
C ASN A 75 9.35 2.21 -22.60
N HIS A 76 8.68 3.33 -22.28
CA HIS A 76 9.19 4.69 -22.55
C HIS A 76 9.99 5.20 -21.36
N LYS A 77 11.29 4.86 -21.35
CA LYS A 77 12.24 5.33 -20.34
C LYS A 77 12.24 6.87 -20.33
N HIS A 78 11.97 7.46 -19.15
CA HIS A 78 12.13 8.89 -18.84
C HIS A 78 10.97 9.86 -19.13
N GLU A 79 9.82 9.40 -19.56
CA GLU A 79 8.63 10.26 -19.59
C GLU A 79 7.95 10.22 -18.21
N GLY A 80 7.79 11.41 -17.58
CA GLY A 80 7.12 11.55 -16.29
C GLY A 80 5.65 11.14 -16.31
N THR A 81 5.03 11.00 -15.11
CA THR A 81 3.57 10.78 -14.98
C THR A 81 2.78 11.96 -15.54
N ALA A 82 3.39 13.15 -15.52
CA ALA A 82 2.92 14.34 -16.22
C ALA A 82 4.11 15.25 -16.59
N PRO A 83 3.99 16.12 -17.60
CA PRO A 83 5.05 17.08 -17.92
C PRO A 83 5.37 18.00 -16.72
N PRO A 84 6.64 18.39 -16.48
CA PRO A 84 7.03 19.24 -15.35
C PRO A 84 6.25 20.56 -15.25
N TRP A 85 5.90 21.17 -16.39
CA TRP A 85 5.10 22.38 -16.41
C TRP A 85 3.66 22.16 -15.92
N ALA A 86 3.10 20.96 -16.18
CA ALA A 86 1.74 20.60 -15.74
C ALA A 86 1.69 20.45 -14.21
N PHE A 87 2.70 19.81 -13.59
CA PHE A 87 2.81 19.77 -12.13
C PHE A 87 2.95 21.16 -11.53
N ARG A 88 3.80 22.03 -12.12
CA ARG A 88 3.99 23.40 -11.61
C ARG A 88 2.72 24.24 -11.68
N MET A 89 1.94 24.11 -12.74
CA MET A 89 0.68 24.81 -12.91
C MET A 89 -0.47 24.20 -12.12
N GLY A 90 -0.47 22.87 -12.04
CA GLY A 90 -1.53 22.09 -11.42
C GLY A 90 -1.43 21.99 -9.90
N CYS A 91 -0.21 21.90 -9.37
CA CYS A 91 0.06 21.69 -7.94
C CYS A 91 1.03 22.75 -7.38
N PRO A 92 0.78 24.08 -7.59
CA PRO A 92 1.70 25.14 -7.17
C PRO A 92 1.93 25.16 -5.66
N GLU A 93 0.94 24.74 -4.88
CA GLU A 93 1.03 24.73 -3.41
C GLU A 93 2.07 23.72 -2.92
N VAL A 94 2.21 22.56 -3.56
CA VAL A 94 3.27 21.58 -3.25
C VAL A 94 4.65 22.21 -3.37
N PHE A 95 4.91 22.93 -4.47
CA PHE A 95 6.20 23.62 -4.68
C PHE A 95 6.41 24.78 -3.71
N SER A 96 5.34 25.51 -3.38
CA SER A 96 5.34 26.55 -2.35
C SER A 96 5.67 25.96 -0.98
N THR A 97 5.02 24.86 -0.62
CA THR A 97 5.27 24.13 0.65
C THR A 97 6.71 23.63 0.73
N ILE A 98 7.25 22.99 -0.31
CA ILE A 98 8.66 22.56 -0.35
C ILE A 98 9.60 23.76 -0.11
N LYS A 99 9.35 24.90 -0.79
CA LYS A 99 10.18 26.09 -0.68
C LYS A 99 10.10 26.73 0.71
N THR A 100 8.89 26.94 1.23
CA THR A 100 8.66 27.67 2.49
C THR A 100 8.99 26.83 3.72
N PHE A 101 8.64 25.55 3.69
CA PHE A 101 9.01 24.61 4.73
C PHE A 101 10.51 24.42 4.80
N ASN A 102 11.20 24.47 3.64
CA ASN A 102 12.65 24.31 3.50
C ASN A 102 13.16 23.07 4.26
N PRO A 103 12.79 21.87 3.80
CA PRO A 103 13.12 20.62 4.48
C PRO A 103 14.62 20.33 4.49
N ASP A 104 15.07 19.57 5.48
CA ASP A 104 16.41 19.01 5.56
C ASP A 104 16.53 17.68 4.78
N VAL A 105 15.40 16.95 4.67
CA VAL A 105 15.23 15.75 3.84
C VAL A 105 13.79 15.67 3.34
N ILE A 106 13.60 15.08 2.15
CA ILE A 106 12.29 14.74 1.59
C ILE A 106 12.19 13.22 1.49
N VAL A 107 11.13 12.65 2.04
CA VAL A 107 10.74 11.26 1.85
C VAL A 107 9.54 11.23 0.91
N ALA A 108 9.67 10.59 -0.24
CA ALA A 108 8.60 10.49 -1.23
C ALA A 108 8.09 9.04 -1.31
N ALA A 109 6.82 8.82 -0.99
CA ALA A 109 6.21 7.50 -0.88
C ALA A 109 5.23 7.17 -2.02
N GLU A 110 5.32 7.93 -3.12
CA GLU A 110 4.53 7.70 -4.35
C GLU A 110 5.26 8.31 -5.54
N VAL A 111 5.05 7.78 -6.75
CA VAL A 111 5.82 8.11 -7.96
C VAL A 111 5.72 9.59 -8.33
N ALA A 112 4.53 10.17 -8.42
CA ALA A 112 4.35 11.58 -8.78
C ALA A 112 4.83 12.53 -7.66
N ALA A 113 4.73 12.11 -6.39
CA ALA A 113 5.31 12.83 -5.27
C ALA A 113 6.85 12.89 -5.39
N CYS A 114 7.49 11.79 -5.79
CA CYS A 114 8.92 11.75 -6.08
C CYS A 114 9.31 12.66 -7.27
N GLU A 115 8.52 12.65 -8.34
CA GLU A 115 8.73 13.54 -9.50
C GLU A 115 8.64 15.01 -9.10
N MET A 116 7.62 15.40 -8.32
CA MET A 116 7.47 16.80 -7.85
C MET A 116 8.64 17.21 -6.97
N ALA A 117 9.14 16.34 -6.09
CA ALA A 117 10.34 16.61 -5.29
C ALA A 117 11.59 16.77 -6.17
N ALA A 118 11.77 15.91 -7.18
CA ALA A 118 12.87 16.01 -8.14
C ALA A 118 12.78 17.30 -8.98
N ILE A 119 11.60 17.66 -9.45
CA ILE A 119 11.37 18.94 -10.16
C ILE A 119 11.71 20.14 -9.25
N ALA A 120 11.28 20.12 -7.99
CA ALA A 120 11.60 21.19 -7.03
C ALA A 120 13.11 21.36 -6.84
N ARG A 121 13.87 20.27 -6.80
CA ARG A 121 15.34 20.33 -6.76
C ARG A 121 15.93 20.90 -8.04
N ARG A 122 15.49 20.46 -9.23
CA ARG A 122 15.93 21.01 -10.53
C ARG A 122 15.68 22.49 -10.65
N LEU A 123 14.60 22.98 -10.05
CA LEU A 123 14.26 24.41 -10.02
C LEU A 123 15.01 25.21 -8.93
N GLY A 124 15.85 24.55 -8.11
CA GLY A 124 16.57 25.22 -7.02
C GLY A 124 15.67 25.67 -5.86
N LEU A 125 14.44 25.13 -5.75
CA LEU A 125 13.53 25.45 -4.66
C LEU A 125 13.94 24.80 -3.34
N THR A 126 14.71 23.72 -3.42
CA THR A 126 15.29 22.99 -2.28
C THR A 126 16.60 22.31 -2.66
N THR A 127 17.47 22.11 -1.66
CA THR A 127 18.68 21.29 -1.77
C THR A 127 18.57 19.98 -0.98
N ALA A 128 17.42 19.74 -0.34
CA ALA A 128 17.19 18.56 0.47
C ALA A 128 17.41 17.26 -0.31
N PRO A 129 18.12 16.26 0.22
CA PRO A 129 18.17 14.94 -0.40
C PRO A 129 16.78 14.31 -0.42
N ILE A 130 16.52 13.48 -1.44
CA ILE A 130 15.26 12.77 -1.61
C ILE A 130 15.50 11.29 -1.34
N LEU A 131 14.76 10.72 -0.38
CA LEU A 131 14.60 9.28 -0.21
C LEU A 131 13.29 8.87 -0.90
N ASN A 132 13.41 8.02 -1.90
CA ASN A 132 12.26 7.45 -2.58
C ASN A 132 11.87 6.13 -1.92
N VAL A 133 10.62 6.01 -1.46
CA VAL A 133 10.06 4.80 -0.82
C VAL A 133 9.05 4.17 -1.76
N ILE A 134 9.42 3.03 -2.32
CA ILE A 134 8.54 2.30 -3.25
C ILE A 134 7.58 1.44 -2.42
N THR A 135 6.30 1.74 -2.53
CA THR A 135 5.21 1.17 -1.73
C THR A 135 4.37 0.15 -2.50
N ASP A 136 4.95 -0.41 -3.55
CA ASP A 136 4.37 -1.49 -4.33
C ASP A 136 5.46 -2.49 -4.77
N TYR A 137 5.07 -3.71 -5.14
CA TYR A 137 6.00 -4.73 -5.66
C TYR A 137 6.23 -4.59 -7.18
N GLU A 138 5.63 -3.61 -7.79
CA GLU A 138 5.89 -3.16 -9.15
C GLU A 138 6.60 -1.81 -9.12
N ALA A 139 7.66 -1.67 -9.91
CA ALA A 139 8.32 -0.40 -10.10
C ALA A 139 8.22 0.04 -11.56
N GLU A 140 8.44 1.32 -11.81
CA GLU A 140 8.49 1.91 -13.15
C GLU A 140 9.80 2.67 -13.34
N PRO A 141 10.34 2.76 -14.59
CA PRO A 141 11.58 3.48 -14.86
C PRO A 141 11.60 4.94 -14.36
N ILE A 142 10.43 5.54 -14.26
CA ILE A 142 10.25 6.92 -13.80
C ILE A 142 10.61 7.14 -12.32
N TRP A 143 10.63 6.09 -11.50
CA TRP A 143 11.13 6.17 -10.13
C TRP A 143 12.62 6.55 -10.08
N VAL A 144 13.38 6.26 -11.16
CA VAL A 144 14.81 6.54 -11.23
C VAL A 144 15.04 7.96 -11.70
N GLN A 145 14.92 8.91 -10.76
CA GLN A 145 15.22 10.33 -10.99
C GLN A 145 16.68 10.63 -10.56
N PRO A 146 17.44 11.44 -11.32
CA PRO A 146 18.83 11.78 -10.97
C PRO A 146 18.98 12.46 -9.61
N GLU A 147 17.94 13.19 -9.18
CA GLU A 147 17.90 13.93 -7.93
C GLU A 147 17.68 13.05 -6.69
N VAL A 148 17.30 11.80 -6.87
CA VAL A 148 17.06 10.85 -5.77
C VAL A 148 18.37 10.41 -5.16
N ALA A 149 18.50 10.61 -3.86
CA ALA A 149 19.70 10.28 -3.09
C ALA A 149 19.69 8.83 -2.58
N GLY A 150 18.51 8.25 -2.33
CA GLY A 150 18.34 6.89 -1.85
C GLY A 150 17.00 6.30 -2.26
N PHE A 151 16.94 4.97 -2.34
CA PHE A 151 15.74 4.20 -2.65
C PHE A 151 15.52 3.15 -1.56
N ALA A 152 14.33 3.10 -0.99
CA ALA A 152 13.85 2.01 -0.16
C ALA A 152 12.86 1.16 -0.97
N VAL A 153 13.17 -0.11 -1.16
CA VAL A 153 12.42 -1.01 -2.02
C VAL A 153 11.84 -2.20 -1.24
N PRO A 154 10.74 -2.80 -1.71
CA PRO A 154 10.11 -3.92 -1.02
C PRO A 154 10.92 -5.21 -1.06
N ASP A 155 11.60 -5.51 -2.18
CA ASP A 155 12.32 -6.77 -2.39
C ASP A 155 13.47 -6.67 -3.40
N GLU A 156 14.21 -7.79 -3.58
CA GLU A 156 15.34 -7.89 -4.51
C GLU A 156 14.93 -7.74 -5.97
N SER A 157 13.71 -8.08 -6.35
CA SER A 157 13.28 -7.94 -7.74
C SER A 157 13.09 -6.46 -8.11
N VAL A 158 12.41 -5.69 -7.25
CA VAL A 158 12.29 -4.24 -7.46
C VAL A 158 13.67 -3.57 -7.43
N ARG A 159 14.58 -4.04 -6.55
CA ARG A 159 15.97 -3.58 -6.58
C ARG A 159 16.64 -3.84 -7.93
N SER A 160 16.52 -5.04 -8.44
CA SER A 160 17.11 -5.43 -9.73
C SER A 160 16.51 -4.64 -10.89
N GLU A 161 15.20 -4.38 -10.88
CA GLU A 161 14.53 -3.53 -11.86
C GLU A 161 15.09 -2.10 -11.85
N LEU A 162 15.21 -1.45 -10.69
CA LEU A 162 15.77 -0.10 -10.59
C LEU A 162 17.22 -0.05 -11.10
N ILE A 163 18.04 -1.06 -10.79
CA ILE A 163 19.42 -1.15 -11.29
C ILE A 163 19.41 -1.25 -12.81
N SER A 164 18.51 -2.05 -13.40
CA SER A 164 18.41 -2.20 -14.86
C SER A 164 18.04 -0.89 -15.57
N TRP A 165 17.36 0.01 -14.87
CA TRP A 165 17.01 1.34 -15.35
C TRP A 165 18.03 2.42 -15.01
N GLY A 166 19.16 2.04 -14.37
CA GLY A 166 20.30 2.92 -14.12
C GLY A 166 20.38 3.51 -12.72
N ALA A 167 19.56 3.07 -11.76
CA ALA A 167 19.75 3.47 -10.38
C ALA A 167 21.05 2.86 -9.80
N PRO A 168 21.89 3.64 -9.10
CA PRO A 168 23.08 3.11 -8.48
C PRO A 168 22.76 2.07 -7.41
N ALA A 169 23.29 0.87 -7.52
CA ALA A 169 23.05 -0.22 -6.57
C ALA A 169 23.37 0.16 -5.11
N SER A 170 24.35 1.04 -4.90
CA SER A 170 24.76 1.55 -3.58
C SER A 170 23.74 2.49 -2.93
N ARG A 171 22.75 2.97 -3.68
CA ARG A 171 21.68 3.84 -3.18
C ARG A 171 20.37 3.09 -2.91
N ILE A 172 20.33 1.78 -3.15
CA ILE A 172 19.12 0.99 -3.04
C ILE A 172 19.21 0.07 -1.83
N SER A 173 18.26 0.20 -0.91
CA SER A 173 18.12 -0.63 0.29
C SER A 173 16.82 -1.42 0.24
N ILE A 174 16.87 -2.72 0.55
CA ILE A 174 15.69 -3.59 0.63
C ILE A 174 15.16 -3.51 2.04
N CYS A 175 14.09 -2.76 2.24
CA CYS A 175 13.47 -2.53 3.55
C CYS A 175 12.11 -3.22 3.71
N GLY A 176 11.39 -3.43 2.60
CA GLY A 176 9.97 -3.77 2.63
C GLY A 176 9.08 -2.54 2.48
N ILE A 177 7.77 -2.76 2.46
CA ILE A 177 6.76 -1.69 2.45
C ILE A 177 6.44 -1.32 3.90
N PRO A 178 6.49 -0.03 4.29
CA PRO A 178 6.22 0.38 5.65
C PRO A 178 4.73 0.26 5.98
N VAL A 179 4.42 -0.42 7.07
CA VAL A 179 3.05 -0.64 7.55
C VAL A 179 2.79 0.12 8.85
N ASP A 180 1.51 0.26 9.19
CA ASP A 180 1.05 0.91 10.41
C ASP A 180 1.70 0.27 11.66
N PRO A 181 2.14 1.08 12.65
CA PRO A 181 2.68 0.59 13.92
C PRO A 181 1.77 -0.39 14.67
N ALA A 182 0.47 -0.36 14.44
CA ALA A 182 -0.48 -1.30 15.04
C ALA A 182 -0.17 -2.77 14.71
N PHE A 183 0.54 -3.04 13.61
CA PHE A 183 0.96 -4.39 13.23
C PHE A 183 2.15 -4.92 14.05
N ASP A 184 2.85 -4.07 14.81
CA ASP A 184 3.90 -4.52 15.75
C ASP A 184 3.29 -5.09 17.05
N ALA A 185 2.07 -4.68 17.38
CA ALA A 185 1.38 -5.12 18.58
C ALA A 185 0.84 -6.55 18.39
N LEU A 186 1.09 -7.39 19.37
CA LEU A 186 0.45 -8.70 19.45
C LEU A 186 -0.98 -8.53 19.99
N HIS A 187 -1.94 -8.63 19.11
CA HIS A 187 -3.35 -8.62 19.49
C HIS A 187 -3.79 -10.03 19.91
N ASN A 188 -4.57 -10.11 20.99
CA ASN A 188 -5.14 -11.39 21.41
C ASN A 188 -6.29 -11.79 20.47
N PRO A 189 -6.16 -12.85 19.65
CA PRO A 189 -7.17 -13.23 18.66
C PRO A 189 -8.55 -13.52 19.30
N LYS A 190 -8.58 -14.19 20.47
CA LYS A 190 -9.84 -14.51 21.18
C LYS A 190 -10.55 -13.24 21.65
N ALA A 191 -9.80 -12.30 22.25
CA ALA A 191 -10.36 -11.02 22.69
C ALA A 191 -10.86 -10.19 21.51
N THR A 192 -10.12 -10.17 20.40
CA THR A 192 -10.56 -9.51 19.17
C THR A 192 -11.84 -10.14 18.63
N ARG A 193 -11.90 -11.46 18.51
CA ARG A 193 -13.10 -12.18 18.03
C ARG A 193 -14.34 -11.87 18.89
N LEU A 194 -14.19 -11.88 20.22
CA LEU A 194 -15.29 -11.56 21.14
C LEU A 194 -15.82 -10.13 20.95
N ARG A 195 -14.93 -9.14 20.72
CA ARG A 195 -15.36 -7.75 20.43
C ARG A 195 -16.21 -7.65 19.17
N PHE A 196 -15.99 -8.52 18.19
CA PHE A 196 -16.75 -8.57 16.96
C PHE A 196 -17.94 -9.55 17.03
N GLY A 197 -18.25 -10.09 18.21
CA GLY A 197 -19.40 -10.98 18.46
C GLY A 197 -19.17 -12.42 18.02
N ILE A 198 -17.90 -12.84 17.91
CA ILE A 198 -17.51 -14.20 17.57
C ILE A 198 -17.06 -14.90 18.87
N SER A 199 -17.87 -15.82 19.36
CA SER A 199 -17.66 -16.47 20.69
C SER A 199 -17.16 -17.91 20.61
N ASP A 200 -17.22 -18.54 19.44
CA ASP A 200 -16.79 -19.93 19.24
C ASP A 200 -15.41 -20.03 18.56
N ASN A 201 -14.97 -21.25 18.30
CA ASN A 201 -13.68 -21.54 17.66
C ASN A 201 -13.77 -21.74 16.13
N ALA A 202 -14.95 -21.51 15.52
CA ALA A 202 -15.07 -21.63 14.06
C ALA A 202 -14.14 -20.62 13.35
N PRO A 203 -13.54 -20.99 12.21
CA PRO A 203 -12.57 -20.15 11.53
C PRO A 203 -13.16 -18.79 11.12
N MET A 204 -12.34 -17.73 11.18
CA MET A 204 -12.71 -16.40 10.75
C MET A 204 -12.10 -16.09 9.39
N VAL A 205 -12.95 -15.71 8.43
CA VAL A 205 -12.56 -15.25 7.09
C VAL A 205 -12.73 -13.73 7.03
N LEU A 206 -11.63 -13.02 6.80
CA LEU A 206 -11.66 -11.55 6.68
C LEU A 206 -11.75 -11.16 5.20
N LEU A 207 -12.80 -10.44 4.82
CA LEU A 207 -12.98 -9.89 3.49
C LEU A 207 -12.73 -8.38 3.50
N MET A 208 -11.78 -7.91 2.68
CA MET A 208 -11.44 -6.48 2.60
C MET A 208 -11.32 -6.04 1.14
N GLY A 209 -12.04 -4.99 0.74
CA GLY A 209 -11.99 -4.43 -0.62
C GLY A 209 -10.83 -3.46 -0.87
N GLY A 210 -10.04 -3.16 0.18
CA GLY A 210 -9.10 -2.06 0.13
C GLY A 210 -9.77 -0.68 0.20
N GLY A 211 -8.98 0.41 0.16
CA GLY A 211 -9.50 1.78 0.28
C GLY A 211 -10.30 2.27 -0.93
N MET A 212 -10.19 1.60 -2.07
CA MET A 212 -10.64 2.07 -3.39
C MET A 212 -11.92 1.41 -3.89
N GLY A 213 -12.71 0.88 -2.98
CA GLY A 213 -14.05 0.46 -3.29
C GLY A 213 -14.24 -1.02 -3.52
N PRO A 214 -15.50 -1.34 -3.78
CA PRO A 214 -16.01 -2.65 -3.58
C PRO A 214 -15.52 -3.58 -4.66
N THR A 215 -14.99 -4.64 -4.17
CA THR A 215 -15.02 -5.90 -4.86
C THR A 215 -16.46 -6.42 -4.82
N ARG A 216 -16.75 -7.44 -5.61
CA ARG A 216 -18.02 -8.17 -5.55
C ARG A 216 -18.10 -9.04 -4.28
N MET A 217 -17.72 -8.49 -3.11
CA MET A 217 -17.69 -9.21 -1.82
C MET A 217 -19.09 -9.72 -1.43
N ASP A 218 -20.12 -8.93 -1.71
CA ASP A 218 -21.53 -9.33 -1.53
C ASP A 218 -21.83 -10.65 -2.26
N GLN A 219 -21.40 -10.79 -3.51
CA GLN A 219 -21.61 -12.02 -4.28
C GLN A 219 -20.79 -13.20 -3.74
N VAL A 220 -19.56 -12.96 -3.26
CA VAL A 220 -18.77 -14.02 -2.59
C VAL A 220 -19.47 -14.51 -1.34
N ILE A 221 -20.00 -13.60 -0.50
CA ILE A 221 -20.71 -13.95 0.72
C ILE A 221 -22.02 -14.68 0.39
N GLU A 222 -22.73 -14.29 -0.67
CA GLU A 222 -23.92 -15.01 -1.16
C GLU A 222 -23.59 -16.45 -1.54
N GLN A 223 -22.46 -16.71 -2.21
CA GLN A 223 -22.01 -18.08 -2.52
C GLN A 223 -21.65 -18.88 -1.25
N LEU A 224 -21.10 -18.23 -0.24
CA LEU A 224 -20.76 -18.86 1.04
C LEU A 224 -21.98 -19.06 1.94
N SER A 225 -23.09 -18.35 1.72
CA SER A 225 -24.26 -18.33 2.58
C SER A 225 -24.96 -19.68 2.73
N THR A 226 -24.71 -20.60 1.79
CA THR A 226 -25.25 -21.97 1.78
C THR A 226 -24.21 -23.02 2.09
N SER A 227 -23.00 -22.61 2.51
CA SER A 227 -21.91 -23.52 2.86
C SER A 227 -22.24 -24.32 4.12
N GLU A 228 -21.95 -25.61 4.09
CA GLU A 228 -22.02 -26.49 5.28
C GLU A 228 -20.79 -26.33 6.17
N THR A 229 -19.74 -25.68 5.68
CA THR A 229 -18.50 -25.39 6.44
C THR A 229 -18.79 -24.25 7.42
N SER A 230 -18.61 -24.51 8.71
CA SER A 230 -18.74 -23.49 9.76
C SER A 230 -17.66 -22.42 9.58
N MET A 231 -18.07 -21.15 9.54
CA MET A 231 -17.16 -20.01 9.47
C MET A 231 -17.82 -18.71 9.92
N HIS A 232 -16.97 -17.79 10.39
CA HIS A 232 -17.37 -16.41 10.64
C HIS A 232 -16.76 -15.51 9.56
N ILE A 233 -17.61 -14.81 8.83
CA ILE A 233 -17.20 -13.84 7.81
C ILE A 233 -17.21 -12.46 8.45
N VAL A 234 -16.05 -11.78 8.42
CA VAL A 234 -15.94 -10.34 8.75
C VAL A 234 -15.66 -9.59 7.47
N ALA A 235 -16.59 -8.77 7.02
CA ALA A 235 -16.49 -8.01 5.78
C ALA A 235 -16.30 -6.52 6.08
N VAL A 236 -15.18 -5.95 5.64
CA VAL A 236 -14.82 -4.54 5.85
C VAL A 236 -15.06 -3.75 4.56
N ALA A 237 -16.08 -2.91 4.56
CA ALA A 237 -16.46 -2.06 3.43
C ALA A 237 -15.62 -0.77 3.32
N GLY A 238 -14.82 -0.45 4.35
CA GLY A 238 -14.06 0.79 4.40
C GLY A 238 -14.96 2.03 4.37
N LYS A 239 -14.55 3.05 3.62
CA LYS A 239 -15.31 4.31 3.47
C LYS A 239 -16.46 4.24 2.47
N ASP A 240 -16.64 3.12 1.74
CA ASP A 240 -17.72 2.96 0.76
C ASP A 240 -19.06 2.65 1.42
N LYS A 241 -19.87 3.71 1.58
CA LYS A 241 -21.24 3.61 2.10
C LYS A 241 -22.18 2.76 1.23
N ARG A 242 -21.90 2.61 -0.08
CA ARG A 242 -22.71 1.79 -0.98
C ARG A 242 -22.40 0.31 -0.77
N ALA A 243 -21.12 -0.03 -0.67
CA ALA A 243 -20.67 -1.37 -0.32
C ALA A 243 -21.21 -1.80 1.04
N LEU A 244 -21.09 -0.93 2.07
CA LEU A 244 -21.64 -1.19 3.41
C LEU A 244 -23.14 -1.55 3.36
N ARG A 245 -23.93 -0.80 2.59
CA ARG A 245 -25.36 -1.08 2.43
C ARG A 245 -25.64 -2.38 1.66
N ARG A 246 -24.86 -2.71 0.62
CA ARG A 246 -25.02 -3.97 -0.11
C ARG A 246 -24.69 -5.15 0.77
N LEU A 247 -23.54 -5.13 1.43
CA LEU A 247 -23.10 -6.19 2.35
C LEU A 247 -24.08 -6.40 3.50
N GLY A 248 -24.66 -5.33 4.07
CA GLY A 248 -25.64 -5.42 5.15
C GLY A 248 -27.00 -6.03 4.72
N ARG A 249 -27.25 -6.20 3.43
CA ARG A 249 -28.45 -6.86 2.91
C ARG A 249 -28.28 -8.36 2.68
N VAL A 250 -27.04 -8.83 2.63
CA VAL A 250 -26.77 -10.26 2.40
C VAL A 250 -27.24 -11.07 3.61
N LYS A 251 -28.00 -12.12 3.35
CA LYS A 251 -28.48 -13.05 4.36
C LYS A 251 -27.63 -14.30 4.36
N VAL A 252 -27.13 -14.69 5.51
CA VAL A 252 -26.42 -15.95 5.72
C VAL A 252 -27.21 -16.85 6.66
N LYS A 253 -26.99 -18.16 6.57
CA LYS A 253 -27.61 -19.17 7.44
C LYS A 253 -26.51 -19.93 8.20
N ALA A 254 -26.85 -20.40 9.39
CA ALA A 254 -25.96 -21.31 10.10
C ALA A 254 -25.57 -22.52 9.21
N PRO A 255 -24.32 -22.95 9.28
CA PRO A 255 -23.27 -22.62 10.26
C PRO A 255 -22.40 -21.41 9.87
N VAL A 256 -22.76 -20.62 8.87
CA VAL A 256 -22.07 -19.39 8.46
C VAL A 256 -22.63 -18.19 9.23
N SER A 257 -21.78 -17.31 9.73
CA SER A 257 -22.18 -16.01 10.26
C SER A 257 -21.48 -14.86 9.52
N LEU A 258 -22.09 -13.68 9.53
CA LEU A 258 -21.60 -12.49 8.85
C LEU A 258 -21.60 -11.29 9.79
N ARG A 259 -20.44 -10.63 9.88
CA ARG A 259 -20.30 -9.32 10.48
C ARG A 259 -19.83 -8.32 9.43
N VAL A 260 -20.57 -7.25 9.24
CA VAL A 260 -20.23 -6.19 8.28
C VAL A 260 -19.75 -4.96 9.04
N LEU A 261 -18.58 -4.46 8.65
CA LEU A 261 -17.95 -3.27 9.21
C LEU A 261 -17.81 -2.20 8.13
N GLY A 262 -17.94 -0.94 8.53
CA GLY A 262 -17.52 0.21 7.73
C GLY A 262 -16.02 0.42 7.82
N TRP A 263 -15.59 1.68 7.92
CA TRP A 263 -14.22 2.02 8.23
C TRP A 263 -13.85 1.56 9.64
N THR A 264 -12.67 0.98 9.79
CA THR A 264 -12.14 0.55 11.09
C THR A 264 -10.63 0.77 11.14
N ASP A 265 -10.13 1.13 12.31
CA ASP A 265 -8.70 1.24 12.61
C ASP A 265 -8.15 -0.08 13.21
N GLU A 266 -9.02 -1.09 13.39
CA GLU A 266 -8.65 -2.37 13.99
C GLU A 266 -8.21 -3.43 12.96
N VAL A 267 -7.69 -2.99 11.80
CA VAL A 267 -7.30 -3.91 10.71
C VAL A 267 -6.23 -4.90 11.16
N ALA A 268 -5.21 -4.45 11.91
CA ALA A 268 -4.15 -5.31 12.44
C ALA A 268 -4.71 -6.41 13.35
N ALA A 269 -5.61 -6.04 14.27
CA ALA A 269 -6.25 -7.00 15.17
C ALA A 269 -7.14 -8.00 14.43
N LEU A 270 -7.88 -7.54 13.42
CA LEU A 270 -8.73 -8.39 12.58
C LEU A 270 -7.90 -9.36 11.75
N MET A 271 -6.80 -8.92 11.14
CA MET A 271 -5.90 -9.78 10.38
C MET A 271 -5.25 -10.85 11.27
N GLN A 272 -4.78 -10.48 12.47
CA GLN A 272 -4.20 -11.45 13.42
C GLN A 272 -5.23 -12.44 13.98
N ALA A 273 -6.52 -12.11 13.94
CA ALA A 273 -7.60 -13.01 14.38
C ALA A 273 -8.17 -13.90 13.27
N ALA A 274 -7.87 -13.61 12.01
CA ALA A 274 -8.38 -14.33 10.85
C ALA A 274 -7.52 -15.55 10.49
N GLN A 275 -8.12 -16.53 9.82
CA GLN A 275 -7.44 -17.68 9.22
C GLN A 275 -7.18 -17.49 7.73
N ILE A 276 -8.01 -16.70 7.06
CA ILE A 276 -7.89 -16.41 5.62
C ILE A 276 -8.25 -14.94 5.39
N LEU A 277 -7.46 -14.28 4.56
CA LEU A 277 -7.77 -12.96 4.03
C LEU A 277 -8.25 -13.07 2.58
N VAL A 278 -9.40 -12.48 2.27
CA VAL A 278 -9.88 -12.30 0.89
C VAL A 278 -9.79 -10.82 0.56
N THR A 279 -8.97 -10.47 -0.43
CA THR A 279 -8.70 -9.06 -0.72
C THR A 279 -8.25 -8.83 -2.16
N LYS A 280 -8.11 -7.57 -2.54
CA LYS A 280 -7.32 -7.15 -3.71
C LYS A 280 -5.83 -7.20 -3.41
N PRO A 281 -4.98 -7.40 -4.40
CA PRO A 281 -3.53 -7.55 -4.22
C PRO A 281 -2.78 -6.21 -4.12
N GLY A 282 -3.24 -5.29 -3.27
CA GLY A 282 -2.51 -4.04 -3.01
C GLY A 282 -1.23 -4.28 -2.22
N GLY A 283 -0.12 -3.61 -2.59
CA GLY A 283 1.21 -3.82 -2.00
C GLY A 283 1.23 -3.69 -0.48
N LEU A 284 0.57 -2.67 0.09
CA LEU A 284 0.47 -2.51 1.53
C LEU A 284 -0.29 -3.66 2.19
N THR A 285 -1.45 -4.05 1.64
CA THR A 285 -2.26 -5.15 2.21
C THR A 285 -1.53 -6.49 2.18
N ILE A 286 -0.72 -6.74 1.13
CA ILE A 286 0.17 -7.92 1.06
C ILE A 286 1.18 -7.91 2.20
N SER A 287 1.83 -6.76 2.45
CA SER A 287 2.82 -6.60 3.51
C SER A 287 2.19 -6.76 4.89
N GLU A 288 0.98 -6.24 5.11
CA GLU A 288 0.17 -6.41 6.32
C GLU A 288 -0.17 -7.90 6.54
N ALA A 289 -0.64 -8.59 5.48
CA ALA A 289 -0.96 -10.03 5.55
C ALA A 289 0.28 -10.87 5.85
N ALA A 290 1.43 -10.55 5.25
CA ALA A 290 2.69 -11.24 5.50
C ALA A 290 3.13 -11.13 6.97
N LEU A 291 3.01 -9.94 7.57
CA LEU A 291 3.29 -9.74 9.00
C LEU A 291 2.37 -10.55 9.92
N CYS A 292 1.14 -10.78 9.49
CA CYS A 292 0.18 -11.60 10.22
C CYS A 292 0.26 -13.10 9.87
N SER A 293 1.20 -13.52 9.01
CA SER A 293 1.29 -14.91 8.50
C SER A 293 -0.03 -15.40 7.92
N LEU A 294 -0.74 -14.55 7.17
CA LEU A 294 -2.12 -14.79 6.77
C LEU A 294 -2.18 -15.32 5.34
N PRO A 295 -2.78 -16.49 5.09
CA PRO A 295 -3.08 -16.99 3.75
C PRO A 295 -4.02 -16.04 3.02
N VAL A 296 -3.76 -15.79 1.73
CA VAL A 296 -4.52 -14.81 0.94
C VAL A 296 -5.25 -15.46 -0.23
N VAL A 297 -6.51 -15.11 -0.39
CA VAL A 297 -7.29 -15.37 -1.60
C VAL A 297 -7.51 -14.03 -2.31
N PHE A 298 -6.85 -13.86 -3.46
CA PHE A 298 -7.05 -12.68 -4.28
C PHE A 298 -8.31 -12.77 -5.10
N PHE A 299 -9.07 -11.70 -5.05
CA PHE A 299 -10.33 -11.57 -5.75
C PHE A 299 -10.50 -10.15 -6.32
N ASP A 300 -11.01 -10.05 -7.56
CA ASP A 300 -11.21 -8.79 -8.28
C ASP A 300 -9.93 -7.91 -8.32
N PRO A 301 -8.74 -8.42 -8.74
CA PRO A 301 -7.58 -7.59 -8.94
C PRO A 301 -7.87 -6.51 -9.99
N ILE A 302 -7.22 -5.35 -9.83
CA ILE A 302 -7.27 -4.31 -10.87
C ILE A 302 -6.42 -4.80 -12.06
N PRO A 303 -7.02 -4.98 -13.25
CA PRO A 303 -6.27 -5.43 -14.42
C PRO A 303 -5.08 -4.50 -14.73
N GLY A 304 -3.92 -5.07 -15.03
CA GLY A 304 -2.70 -4.36 -15.37
C GLY A 304 -1.94 -3.73 -14.20
N ALA A 305 -2.63 -3.20 -13.22
CA ALA A 305 -1.98 -2.46 -12.11
C ALA A 305 -1.58 -3.33 -10.92
N GLU A 306 -2.21 -4.49 -10.74
CA GLU A 306 -1.97 -5.34 -9.56
C GLU A 306 -1.46 -6.74 -9.93
N PHE A 307 -1.14 -6.97 -11.21
CA PHE A 307 -0.76 -8.31 -11.68
C PHE A 307 0.59 -8.79 -11.11
N VAL A 308 1.55 -7.88 -10.97
CA VAL A 308 2.87 -8.21 -10.39
C VAL A 308 2.71 -8.63 -8.92
N ASN A 309 1.87 -7.94 -8.18
CA ASN A 309 1.56 -8.26 -6.78
C ASN A 309 0.93 -9.66 -6.64
N VAL A 310 -0.05 -9.98 -7.51
CA VAL A 310 -0.64 -11.33 -7.56
C VAL A 310 0.45 -12.37 -7.81
N LYS A 311 1.24 -12.16 -8.87
CA LYS A 311 2.28 -13.11 -9.27
C LYS A 311 3.27 -13.38 -8.13
N ARG A 312 3.70 -12.32 -7.42
CA ARG A 312 4.62 -12.44 -6.28
C ARG A 312 4.11 -13.39 -5.20
N MET A 313 2.87 -13.16 -4.75
CA MET A 313 2.29 -13.95 -3.67
C MET A 313 1.94 -15.37 -4.11
N VAL A 314 1.46 -15.55 -5.34
CA VAL A 314 1.10 -16.86 -5.90
C VAL A 314 2.36 -17.70 -6.14
N ASP A 315 3.40 -17.13 -6.74
CA ASP A 315 4.68 -17.82 -6.97
C ASP A 315 5.37 -18.19 -5.65
N ALA A 316 5.22 -17.37 -4.61
CA ALA A 316 5.68 -17.70 -3.27
C ALA A 316 4.85 -18.80 -2.60
N GLY A 317 3.70 -19.17 -3.13
CA GLY A 317 2.76 -20.12 -2.53
C GLY A 317 2.02 -19.57 -1.29
N ALA A 318 1.97 -18.25 -1.15
CA ALA A 318 1.31 -17.54 -0.04
C ALA A 318 -0.12 -17.10 -0.37
N ALA A 319 -0.51 -17.15 -1.65
CA ALA A 319 -1.85 -16.79 -2.09
C ALA A 319 -2.36 -17.69 -3.22
N VAL A 320 -3.67 -17.65 -3.40
CA VAL A 320 -4.35 -18.14 -4.60
C VAL A 320 -5.12 -16.98 -5.24
N ILE A 321 -5.26 -17.02 -6.57
CA ILE A 321 -6.08 -16.05 -7.31
C ILE A 321 -7.35 -16.73 -7.80
N THR A 322 -8.46 -16.02 -7.74
CA THR A 322 -9.77 -16.45 -8.23
C THR A 322 -10.39 -15.38 -9.11
N GLN A 323 -11.19 -15.82 -10.10
CA GLN A 323 -11.76 -14.91 -11.10
C GLN A 323 -13.27 -14.70 -10.96
N SER A 324 -13.91 -15.50 -10.11
CA SER A 324 -15.36 -15.41 -9.89
C SER A 324 -15.72 -15.58 -8.42
N PRO A 325 -16.89 -15.04 -7.99
CA PRO A 325 -17.40 -15.26 -6.64
C PRO A 325 -17.53 -16.73 -6.26
N ILE A 326 -17.90 -17.58 -7.20
CA ILE A 326 -18.04 -19.03 -6.99
C ILE A 326 -16.67 -19.67 -6.75
N GLU A 327 -15.67 -19.32 -7.54
CA GLU A 327 -14.30 -19.82 -7.34
C GLU A 327 -13.73 -19.35 -6.02
N THR A 328 -13.97 -18.08 -5.64
CA THR A 328 -13.53 -17.52 -4.37
C THR A 328 -14.14 -18.30 -3.19
N ALA A 329 -15.45 -18.56 -3.24
CA ALA A 329 -16.14 -19.32 -2.21
C ALA A 329 -15.62 -20.77 -2.11
N ARG A 330 -15.32 -21.41 -3.26
CA ARG A 330 -14.71 -22.75 -3.31
C ARG A 330 -13.30 -22.74 -2.74
N ALA A 331 -12.46 -21.77 -3.09
CA ALA A 331 -11.11 -21.62 -2.57
C ALA A 331 -11.12 -21.47 -1.04
N ILE A 332 -11.97 -20.59 -0.51
CA ILE A 332 -12.15 -20.41 0.94
C ILE A 332 -12.53 -21.72 1.61
N THR A 333 -13.60 -22.38 1.12
CA THR A 333 -14.07 -23.64 1.71
C THR A 333 -13.05 -24.77 1.62
N SER A 334 -12.29 -24.84 0.55
CA SER A 334 -11.21 -25.83 0.38
C SER A 334 -10.09 -25.60 1.40
N LEU A 335 -9.62 -24.36 1.53
CA LEU A 335 -8.58 -23.98 2.49
C LEU A 335 -9.04 -24.25 3.92
N LEU A 336 -10.27 -23.90 4.29
CA LEU A 336 -10.78 -24.18 5.65
C LEU A 336 -10.91 -25.68 5.97
N LYS A 337 -11.03 -26.55 4.97
CA LYS A 337 -11.07 -28.00 5.12
C LYS A 337 -9.70 -28.64 5.10
N ASP A 338 -8.71 -28.00 4.50
CA ASP A 338 -7.32 -28.48 4.41
C ASP A 338 -6.39 -27.61 5.24
N GLU A 339 -6.36 -27.88 6.54
CA GLU A 339 -5.53 -27.16 7.50
C GLU A 339 -4.04 -27.21 7.12
N LYS A 340 -3.56 -28.34 6.59
CA LYS A 340 -2.15 -28.48 6.18
C LYS A 340 -1.78 -27.53 5.05
N SER A 341 -2.63 -27.42 4.03
CA SER A 341 -2.42 -26.47 2.94
C SER A 341 -2.50 -25.03 3.43
N THR A 342 -3.42 -24.73 4.32
CA THR A 342 -3.58 -23.39 4.90
C THR A 342 -2.38 -23.00 5.75
N ASP A 343 -1.88 -23.90 6.59
CA ASP A 343 -0.67 -23.68 7.39
C ASP A 343 0.58 -23.51 6.50
N ALA A 344 0.68 -24.30 5.43
CA ALA A 344 1.78 -24.14 4.47
C ALA A 344 1.73 -22.76 3.80
N MET A 345 0.55 -22.28 3.40
CA MET A 345 0.38 -20.93 2.85
C MET A 345 0.72 -19.85 3.89
N ALA A 346 0.31 -20.02 5.15
CA ALA A 346 0.62 -19.11 6.24
C ALA A 346 2.14 -18.98 6.44
N LEU A 347 2.84 -20.12 6.47
CA LEU A 347 4.30 -20.14 6.58
C LEU A 347 4.98 -19.43 5.40
N ARG A 348 4.49 -19.64 4.18
CA ARG A 348 4.98 -18.95 2.98
C ARG A 348 4.74 -17.45 3.05
N SER A 349 3.56 -17.02 3.49
CA SER A 349 3.24 -15.61 3.72
C SER A 349 4.23 -14.99 4.72
N GLN A 350 4.51 -15.68 5.83
CA GLN A 350 5.46 -15.22 6.84
C GLN A 350 6.88 -15.00 6.28
N THR A 351 7.34 -15.81 5.33
CA THR A 351 8.68 -15.61 4.73
C THR A 351 8.82 -14.30 3.96
N MET A 352 7.72 -13.69 3.55
CA MET A 352 7.70 -12.41 2.86
C MET A 352 7.65 -11.21 3.83
N ALA A 353 7.44 -11.45 5.11
CA ALA A 353 7.31 -10.39 6.12
C ALA A 353 8.58 -9.55 6.26
N ARG A 354 8.41 -8.23 6.39
CA ARG A 354 9.46 -7.25 6.65
C ARG A 354 9.09 -6.39 7.87
N PRO A 355 9.23 -6.92 9.09
CA PRO A 355 8.70 -6.27 10.30
C PRO A 355 9.39 -4.94 10.64
N ASN A 356 10.63 -4.73 10.16
CA ASN A 356 11.41 -3.53 10.43
C ASN A 356 11.32 -2.47 9.33
N ALA A 357 10.48 -2.66 8.30
CA ALA A 357 10.45 -1.81 7.10
C ALA A 357 10.44 -0.30 7.44
N ARG A 358 9.50 0.17 8.25
CA ARG A 358 9.42 1.60 8.59
C ARG A 358 10.61 2.10 9.40
N LYS A 359 11.18 1.26 10.28
CA LYS A 359 12.37 1.61 11.10
C LYS A 359 13.61 1.77 10.23
N GLU A 360 13.81 0.85 9.31
CA GLU A 360 14.91 0.88 8.34
C GLU A 360 14.78 2.07 7.39
N ILE A 361 13.57 2.36 6.90
CA ILE A 361 13.30 3.51 6.04
C ILE A 361 13.54 4.84 6.80
N ALA A 362 13.09 4.92 8.04
CA ALA A 362 13.36 6.10 8.88
C ALA A 362 14.87 6.29 9.10
N ALA A 363 15.61 5.22 9.40
CA ALA A 363 17.07 5.27 9.55
C ALA A 363 17.76 5.76 8.26
N LEU A 364 17.37 5.25 7.08
CA LEU A 364 17.87 5.72 5.79
C LEU A 364 17.61 7.22 5.57
N ALA A 365 16.43 7.71 5.93
CA ALA A 365 16.12 9.14 5.84
C ALA A 365 17.05 9.97 6.75
N LEU A 366 17.34 9.47 7.96
CA LEU A 366 18.24 10.11 8.91
C LEU A 366 19.70 10.07 8.46
N ASP A 367 20.14 9.00 7.83
CA ASP A 367 21.49 8.89 7.26
C ASP A 367 21.73 9.92 6.15
N LEU A 368 20.71 10.21 5.33
CA LEU A 368 20.77 11.27 4.33
C LEU A 368 20.87 12.69 4.94
N LEU A 369 20.50 12.86 6.21
CA LEU A 369 20.62 14.12 6.95
C LEU A 369 22.03 14.36 7.48
N ALA A 370 22.81 13.34 7.76
CA ALA A 370 24.12 13.46 8.40
C ALA A 370 25.08 14.39 7.63
N PRO A 371 25.24 14.30 6.30
CA PRO A 371 26.06 15.22 5.52
C PRO A 371 25.55 16.67 5.55
N VAL A 372 24.23 16.86 5.55
CA VAL A 372 23.57 18.19 5.56
C VAL A 372 23.81 18.89 6.91
N ALA A 373 23.69 18.15 8.01
CA ALA A 373 23.95 18.66 9.35
C ALA A 373 25.41 19.07 9.55
N ALA A 374 26.36 18.28 9.02
CA ALA A 374 27.78 18.60 9.04
C ALA A 374 28.11 19.88 8.23
N ALA A 375 27.49 20.05 7.06
CA ALA A 375 27.67 21.24 6.24
C ALA A 375 27.08 22.51 6.88
N LYS A 376 25.92 22.40 7.56
CA LYS A 376 25.32 23.54 8.30
C LYS A 376 26.20 24.00 9.48
N ARG A 377 26.75 23.06 10.27
CA ARG A 377 27.65 23.39 11.39
C ARG A 377 28.92 24.12 10.93
N ARG A 378 29.47 23.79 9.75
CA ARG A 378 30.66 24.49 9.18
C ARG A 378 30.35 25.88 8.67
N ARG A 379 29.09 26.25 8.40
CA ARG A 379 28.70 27.60 7.96
C ARG A 379 28.34 28.52 9.09
N THR A 380 28.12 27.99 10.30
CA THR A 380 27.77 28.76 11.51
C THR A 380 28.96 28.88 12.49
N ALA A 381 30.06 28.23 12.22
CA ALA A 381 31.36 28.38 12.89
C ALA A 381 32.32 29.25 12.03
#